data_37e4b8650c011a437f3a3b9788e5ad60
#
_entry.id   37e4b8650c011a437f3a3b9788e5ad60
#
_cell.length_a   1.000
_cell.length_b   1.000
_cell.length_c   1.000
_cell.angle_alpha   90.00
_cell.angle_beta   90.00
_cell.angle_gamma   90.00
#
_symmetry.space_group_name_H-M   'P 1'
#
loop_
_entity.id
_entity.type
_entity.pdbx_description
1 polymer ?
#
loop_
_entity_poly.entity_id
_entity_poly.type
_entity_poly.pdbx_seq_one_letter_code
_entity_poly.pdbx_strand_id
1 'polypeptide(L)'
;DTAASKWGDAIEAICDACEDLSATTTGALIVIERESKLGEQIDTGTILNAKPSKELFGNIFWKNTPLHDGAVIMRDGYILAAACFLPKPQKEETINKALGSRHRAAIGMSENSDAIVIVVSEETGVISIAENGSLERGFSRDSLKKYLREKLIPEKPQKYTRSQPPAEKKHSLFTSKKRKDTAEEVSSVEKNN
;
A
#
# COMPACT_ATOMS: atom_id res chain seq x y z
N ASP A 1 12.39 0.99 16.19
CA ASP A 1 12.16 1.76 14.96
C ASP A 1 10.80 1.43 14.38
N THR A 2 9.97 2.44 14.12
CA THR A 2 8.65 2.30 13.51
C THR A 2 8.76 2.19 11.99
N ALA A 3 7.74 1.62 11.32
CA ALA A 3 7.66 1.61 9.86
C ALA A 3 7.71 3.05 9.28
N ALA A 4 7.09 4.02 9.95
CA ALA A 4 7.14 5.42 9.56
C ALA A 4 8.55 6.01 9.64
N SER A 5 9.36 5.64 10.65
CA SER A 5 10.75 6.10 10.76
C SER A 5 11.67 5.48 9.72
N LYS A 6 11.37 4.25 9.28
CA LYS A 6 12.15 3.55 8.26
C LYS A 6 11.82 4.02 6.84
N TRP A 7 10.54 4.18 6.54
CA TRP A 7 10.06 4.35 5.18
C TRP A 7 9.63 5.77 4.82
N GLY A 8 9.39 6.66 5.79
CA GLY A 8 8.86 7.99 5.51
C GLY A 8 9.68 8.77 4.47
N ASP A 9 10.96 9.00 4.76
CA ASP A 9 11.88 9.71 3.86
C ASP A 9 12.21 8.88 2.61
N ALA A 10 12.28 7.55 2.74
CA ALA A 10 12.57 6.66 1.63
C ALA A 10 11.46 6.70 0.57
N ILE A 11 10.19 6.76 0.97
CA ILE A 11 9.05 6.88 0.04
C ILE A 11 9.14 8.19 -0.74
N GLU A 12 9.47 9.32 -0.09
CA GLU A 12 9.66 10.59 -0.80
C GLU A 12 10.78 10.50 -1.84
N ALA A 13 11.92 9.92 -1.47
CA ALA A 13 13.03 9.72 -2.38
C ALA A 13 12.68 8.83 -3.59
N ILE A 14 11.94 7.75 -3.36
CA ILE A 14 11.46 6.85 -4.42
C ILE A 14 10.53 7.61 -5.37
N CYS A 15 9.56 8.33 -4.84
CA CYS A 15 8.58 9.05 -5.65
C CYS A 15 9.21 10.17 -6.47
N ASP A 16 10.11 10.95 -5.89
CA ASP A 16 10.87 11.99 -6.59
C ASP A 16 11.74 11.38 -7.69
N ALA A 17 12.44 10.28 -7.39
CA ALA A 17 13.25 9.57 -8.38
C ALA A 17 12.41 9.03 -9.54
N CYS A 18 11.29 8.39 -9.25
CA CYS A 18 10.41 7.85 -10.28
C CYS A 18 9.82 8.94 -11.18
N GLU A 19 9.48 10.11 -10.64
CA GLU A 19 9.03 11.24 -11.44
C GLU A 19 10.14 11.72 -12.38
N ASP A 20 11.36 11.90 -11.90
CA ASP A 20 12.50 12.32 -12.71
C ASP A 20 12.85 11.29 -13.79
N LEU A 21 12.90 10.00 -13.42
CA LEU A 21 13.18 8.89 -14.35
C LEU A 21 12.08 8.76 -15.42
N SER A 22 10.82 8.94 -15.04
CA SER A 22 9.68 8.98 -15.96
C SER A 22 9.81 10.12 -16.97
N ALA A 23 10.14 11.33 -16.51
CA ALA A 23 10.30 12.51 -17.36
C ALA A 23 11.40 12.35 -18.41
N THR A 24 12.46 11.63 -18.08
CA THR A 24 13.60 11.35 -18.98
C THR A 24 13.50 10.02 -19.70
N THR A 25 12.41 9.29 -19.54
CA THR A 25 12.22 7.92 -20.07
C THR A 25 13.41 7.01 -19.77
N THR A 26 13.89 7.06 -18.55
CA THR A 26 14.99 6.23 -18.05
C THR A 26 14.40 4.98 -17.39
N GLY A 27 14.72 3.80 -17.91
CA GLY A 27 14.26 2.53 -17.37
C GLY A 27 14.76 2.30 -15.95
N ALA A 28 13.89 1.87 -15.06
CA ALA A 28 14.23 1.58 -13.68
C ALA A 28 13.41 0.42 -13.12
N LEU A 29 14.00 -0.30 -12.17
CA LEU A 29 13.42 -1.46 -11.52
C LEU A 29 13.79 -1.42 -10.04
N ILE A 30 12.81 -1.15 -9.18
CA ILE A 30 13.00 -0.99 -7.74
C ILE A 30 12.15 -2.02 -7.01
N VAL A 31 12.79 -2.91 -6.27
CA VAL A 31 12.16 -3.95 -5.47
C VAL A 31 12.14 -3.54 -4.00
N ILE A 32 10.97 -3.54 -3.41
CA ILE A 32 10.79 -3.31 -1.98
C ILE A 32 10.61 -4.66 -1.30
N GLU A 33 11.64 -5.11 -0.60
CA GLU A 33 11.59 -6.33 0.21
C GLU A 33 10.67 -6.13 1.40
N ARG A 34 9.84 -7.14 1.66
CA ARG A 34 8.93 -7.15 2.80
C ARG A 34 9.23 -8.32 3.74
N GLU A 35 8.27 -9.19 4.01
CA GLU A 35 8.45 -10.34 4.90
C GLU A 35 9.35 -11.42 4.27
N SER A 36 9.13 -11.72 2.99
CA SER A 36 9.96 -12.65 2.23
C SER A 36 11.33 -12.05 1.95
N LYS A 37 12.38 -12.70 2.43
CA LYS A 37 13.75 -12.23 2.22
C LYS A 37 14.27 -12.63 0.84
N LEU A 38 14.96 -11.71 0.19
CA LEU A 38 15.39 -11.81 -1.20
C LEU A 38 16.90 -12.08 -1.32
N GLY A 39 17.44 -12.90 -0.43
CA GLY A 39 18.87 -13.19 -0.36
C GLY A 39 19.47 -13.67 -1.67
N GLU A 40 18.79 -14.56 -2.39
CA GLU A 40 19.25 -15.09 -3.67
C GLU A 40 19.43 -13.99 -4.72
N GLN A 41 18.47 -13.06 -4.81
CA GLN A 41 18.53 -11.94 -5.75
C GLN A 41 19.60 -10.92 -5.34
N ILE A 42 19.71 -10.65 -4.04
CA ILE A 42 20.72 -9.73 -3.49
C ILE A 42 22.13 -10.21 -3.79
N ASP A 43 22.38 -11.51 -3.68
CA ASP A 43 23.70 -12.12 -3.94
C ASP A 43 24.16 -11.96 -5.39
N THR A 44 23.25 -11.73 -6.33
CA THR A 44 23.58 -11.47 -7.75
C THR A 44 24.04 -10.04 -8.03
N GLY A 45 23.78 -9.12 -7.11
CA GLY A 45 24.03 -7.69 -7.28
C GLY A 45 25.24 -7.18 -6.51
N THR A 46 25.31 -5.86 -6.44
CA THR A 46 26.33 -5.12 -5.70
C THR A 46 25.72 -4.53 -4.45
N ILE A 47 26.28 -4.84 -3.28
CA ILE A 47 25.85 -4.30 -1.98
C ILE A 47 26.22 -2.82 -1.89
N LEU A 48 25.23 -1.97 -1.56
CA LEU A 48 25.41 -0.54 -1.39
C LEU A 48 25.21 -0.09 0.07
N ASN A 49 24.20 -0.60 0.75
CA ASN A 49 23.81 -0.17 2.10
C ASN A 49 23.68 1.35 2.22
N ALA A 50 23.01 1.96 1.27
CA ALA A 50 22.96 3.40 1.13
C ALA A 50 21.60 3.98 1.52
N LYS A 51 21.62 5.20 2.10
CA LYS A 51 20.41 5.99 2.29
C LYS A 51 19.86 6.40 0.93
N PRO A 52 18.56 6.21 0.66
CA PRO A 52 17.98 6.55 -0.63
C PRO A 52 17.90 8.08 -0.82
N SER A 53 18.15 8.49 -2.05
CA SER A 53 17.91 9.86 -2.54
C SER A 53 17.55 9.79 -4.02
N LYS A 54 16.87 10.80 -4.53
CA LYS A 54 16.57 10.86 -5.97
C LYS A 54 17.84 10.91 -6.81
N GLU A 55 18.88 11.56 -6.31
CA GLU A 55 20.18 11.65 -6.96
C GLU A 55 20.86 10.28 -7.07
N LEU A 56 20.81 9.48 -6.00
CA LEU A 56 21.39 8.16 -6.00
C LEU A 56 20.65 7.21 -6.95
N PHE A 57 19.33 7.20 -6.92
CA PHE A 57 18.55 6.44 -7.90
C PHE A 57 18.83 6.88 -9.34
N GLY A 58 18.91 8.19 -9.58
CA GLY A 58 19.24 8.73 -10.89
C GLY A 58 20.62 8.29 -11.38
N ASN A 59 21.62 8.26 -10.53
CA ASN A 59 22.96 7.74 -10.87
C ASN A 59 22.96 6.24 -11.10
N ILE A 60 22.27 5.46 -10.28
CA ILE A 60 22.20 4.00 -10.44
C ILE A 60 21.60 3.65 -11.81
N PHE A 61 20.48 4.26 -12.19
CA PHE A 61 19.75 3.90 -13.40
C PHE A 61 20.20 4.65 -14.66
N TRP A 62 21.17 5.54 -14.53
CA TRP A 62 21.75 6.20 -15.70
C TRP A 62 22.29 5.20 -16.71
N LYS A 63 21.95 5.38 -17.99
CA LYS A 63 22.35 4.45 -19.06
C LYS A 63 23.86 4.24 -19.10
N ASN A 64 24.26 3.01 -19.38
CA ASN A 64 25.65 2.58 -19.53
C ASN A 64 26.50 2.66 -18.25
N THR A 65 25.88 2.83 -17.08
CA THR A 65 26.60 2.66 -15.80
C THR A 65 26.67 1.19 -15.39
N PRO A 66 27.63 0.79 -14.56
CA PRO A 66 27.75 -0.62 -14.11
C PRO A 66 26.55 -1.12 -13.31
N LEU A 67 25.73 -0.22 -12.74
CA LEU A 67 24.63 -0.58 -11.83
C LEU A 67 23.23 -0.46 -12.47
N HIS A 68 23.13 0.05 -13.71
CA HIS A 68 21.82 0.35 -14.32
C HIS A 68 21.02 -0.87 -14.74
N ASP A 69 21.71 -1.94 -15.11
CA ASP A 69 21.09 -3.18 -15.56
C ASP A 69 20.76 -4.09 -14.37
N GLY A 70 19.50 -4.45 -14.25
CA GLY A 70 18.96 -5.16 -13.10
C GLY A 70 18.17 -4.28 -12.15
N ALA A 71 17.92 -4.81 -10.96
CA ALA A 71 17.07 -4.17 -9.97
C ALA A 71 17.86 -3.59 -8.79
N VAL A 72 17.34 -2.48 -8.26
CA VAL A 72 17.62 -2.05 -6.88
C VAL A 72 16.74 -2.86 -5.94
N ILE A 73 17.30 -3.39 -4.86
CA ILE A 73 16.55 -4.00 -3.77
C ILE A 73 16.66 -3.12 -2.53
N MET A 74 15.51 -2.73 -2.00
CA MET A 74 15.41 -1.95 -0.78
C MET A 74 14.98 -2.81 0.40
N ARG A 75 15.61 -2.58 1.54
CA ARG A 75 15.30 -3.21 2.82
C ARG A 75 15.22 -2.16 3.91
N ASP A 76 14.13 -2.15 4.69
CA ASP A 76 13.97 -1.26 5.85
C ASP A 76 14.26 0.22 5.55
N GLY A 77 13.86 0.69 4.38
CA GLY A 77 14.05 2.08 3.96
C GLY A 77 15.43 2.43 3.40
N TYR A 78 16.33 1.44 3.23
CA TYR A 78 17.66 1.62 2.63
C TYR A 78 17.75 0.97 1.25
N ILE A 79 18.60 1.50 0.38
CA ILE A 79 19.05 0.79 -0.82
C ILE A 79 20.08 -0.23 -0.38
N LEU A 80 19.68 -1.50 -0.33
CA LEU A 80 20.58 -2.57 0.09
C LEU A 80 21.56 -2.96 -1.00
N ALA A 81 21.06 -3.17 -2.23
CA ALA A 81 21.85 -3.61 -3.36
C ALA A 81 21.30 -3.03 -4.67
N ALA A 82 22.13 -3.02 -5.69
CA ALA A 82 21.79 -2.67 -7.06
C ALA A 82 22.30 -3.70 -8.05
N ALA A 83 21.90 -3.61 -9.31
CA ALA A 83 22.22 -4.56 -10.37
C ALA A 83 21.86 -6.02 -10.01
N CYS A 84 20.75 -6.21 -9.29
CA CYS A 84 20.27 -7.54 -8.90
C CYS A 84 19.43 -8.16 -10.03
N PHE A 85 19.63 -9.45 -10.29
CA PHE A 85 18.81 -10.19 -11.23
C PHE A 85 17.56 -10.76 -10.55
N LEU A 86 16.43 -10.65 -11.25
CA LEU A 86 15.14 -11.12 -10.77
C LEU A 86 14.71 -12.38 -11.53
N PRO A 87 13.87 -13.24 -10.90
CA PRO A 87 13.36 -14.42 -11.55
C PRO A 87 12.42 -14.07 -12.71
N LYS A 88 12.37 -14.90 -13.73
CA LYS A 88 11.42 -14.78 -14.83
C LYS A 88 10.01 -15.18 -14.39
N PRO A 89 8.97 -14.64 -15.02
CA PRO A 89 7.59 -15.07 -14.75
C PRO A 89 7.40 -16.55 -15.13
N GLN A 90 6.53 -17.24 -14.39
CA GLN A 90 6.25 -18.66 -14.63
C GLN A 90 5.49 -18.91 -15.93
N LYS A 91 4.62 -17.96 -16.33
CA LYS A 91 3.79 -18.03 -17.54
C LYS A 91 4.10 -16.84 -18.46
N GLU A 92 5.29 -16.84 -19.03
CA GLU A 92 5.76 -15.76 -19.90
C GLU A 92 4.84 -15.52 -21.10
N GLU A 93 4.25 -16.60 -21.64
CA GLU A 93 3.33 -16.53 -22.78
C GLU A 93 2.02 -15.78 -22.49
N THR A 94 1.61 -15.68 -21.25
CA THR A 94 0.38 -14.94 -20.84
C THR A 94 0.61 -13.45 -20.67
N ILE A 95 1.87 -13.02 -20.63
CA ILE A 95 2.23 -11.61 -20.46
C ILE A 95 2.14 -10.89 -21.80
N ASN A 96 1.58 -9.68 -21.79
CA ASN A 96 1.52 -8.87 -22.99
C ASN A 96 2.90 -8.70 -23.61
N LYS A 97 3.03 -9.09 -24.89
CA LYS A 97 4.28 -9.04 -25.65
C LYS A 97 4.85 -7.62 -25.82
N ALA A 98 4.00 -6.60 -25.66
CA ALA A 98 4.41 -5.19 -25.67
C ALA A 98 5.22 -4.77 -24.43
N LEU A 99 5.21 -5.58 -23.37
CA LEU A 99 5.96 -5.30 -22.15
C LEU A 99 7.42 -5.71 -22.30
N GLY A 100 8.34 -4.83 -21.87
CA GLY A 100 9.79 -5.06 -21.91
C GLY A 100 10.29 -5.98 -20.82
N SER A 101 11.61 -6.20 -20.81
CA SER A 101 12.29 -7.11 -19.87
C SER A 101 12.13 -6.71 -18.40
N ARG A 102 12.14 -5.42 -18.08
CA ARG A 102 11.94 -4.93 -16.72
C ARG A 102 10.54 -5.24 -16.18
N HIS A 103 9.51 -5.08 -17.00
CA HIS A 103 8.13 -5.41 -16.60
C HIS A 103 7.98 -6.92 -16.34
N ARG A 104 8.59 -7.76 -17.18
CA ARG A 104 8.58 -9.23 -16.99
C ARG A 104 9.32 -9.63 -15.74
N ALA A 105 10.48 -9.04 -15.47
CA ALA A 105 11.24 -9.27 -14.25
C ALA A 105 10.45 -8.84 -12.99
N ALA A 106 9.75 -7.72 -13.06
CA ALA A 106 8.89 -7.24 -11.97
C ALA A 106 7.75 -8.23 -11.66
N ILE A 107 7.06 -8.70 -12.68
CA ILE A 107 6.00 -9.72 -12.54
C ILE A 107 6.59 -11.00 -11.95
N GLY A 108 7.70 -11.50 -12.47
CA GLY A 108 8.35 -12.71 -11.96
C GLY A 108 8.76 -12.61 -10.49
N MET A 109 9.31 -11.47 -10.06
CA MET A 109 9.65 -11.25 -8.66
C MET A 109 8.41 -11.21 -7.77
N SER A 110 7.36 -10.55 -8.22
CA SER A 110 6.10 -10.44 -7.46
C SER A 110 5.31 -11.75 -7.37
N GLU A 111 5.52 -12.69 -8.29
CA GLU A 111 4.94 -14.04 -8.21
C GLU A 111 5.62 -14.89 -7.13
N ASN A 112 6.91 -14.68 -6.90
CA ASN A 112 7.74 -15.52 -6.05
C ASN A 112 7.96 -14.94 -4.64
N SER A 113 7.39 -13.79 -4.33
CA SER A 113 7.54 -13.11 -3.04
C SER A 113 6.38 -12.17 -2.76
N ASP A 114 6.34 -11.62 -1.56
CA ASP A 114 5.43 -10.54 -1.18
C ASP A 114 5.99 -9.14 -1.49
N ALA A 115 7.09 -9.07 -2.26
CA ALA A 115 7.72 -7.82 -2.64
C ALA A 115 6.82 -6.95 -3.52
N ILE A 116 6.96 -5.65 -3.36
CA ILE A 116 6.39 -4.64 -4.25
C ILE A 116 7.48 -4.23 -5.23
N VAL A 117 7.21 -4.28 -6.52
CA VAL A 117 8.19 -3.96 -7.55
C VAL A 117 7.71 -2.78 -8.39
N ILE A 118 8.49 -1.70 -8.38
CA ILE A 118 8.22 -0.48 -9.15
C ILE A 118 9.01 -0.54 -10.45
N VAL A 119 8.36 -0.25 -11.56
CA VAL A 119 8.97 -0.21 -12.89
C VAL A 119 8.74 1.15 -13.53
N VAL A 120 9.81 1.75 -14.05
CA VAL A 120 9.71 2.88 -14.98
C VAL A 120 10.08 2.41 -16.37
N SER A 121 9.18 2.59 -17.34
CA SER A 121 9.41 2.19 -18.73
C SER A 121 10.45 3.07 -19.39
N GLU A 122 11.45 2.45 -20.02
CA GLU A 122 12.43 3.19 -20.84
C GLU A 122 11.88 3.66 -22.20
N GLU A 123 10.72 3.13 -22.61
CA GLU A 123 10.11 3.51 -23.89
C GLU A 123 9.09 4.64 -23.69
N THR A 124 8.28 4.55 -22.64
CA THR A 124 7.12 5.46 -22.44
C THR A 124 7.24 6.36 -21.20
N GLY A 125 8.13 6.03 -20.26
CA GLY A 125 8.18 6.68 -18.95
C GLY A 125 7.07 6.28 -18.00
N VAL A 126 6.13 5.42 -18.40
CA VAL A 126 5.02 4.99 -17.54
C VAL A 126 5.54 4.28 -16.30
N ILE A 127 5.05 4.71 -15.15
CA ILE A 127 5.36 4.11 -13.85
C ILE A 127 4.33 3.03 -13.56
N SER A 128 4.80 1.83 -13.24
CA SER A 128 3.97 0.66 -12.95
C SER A 128 4.40 -0.01 -11.66
N ILE A 129 3.48 -0.73 -11.03
CA ILE A 129 3.76 -1.57 -9.85
C ILE A 129 3.34 -3.00 -10.15
N ALA A 130 4.24 -3.94 -9.84
CA ALA A 130 3.94 -5.36 -9.80
C ALA A 130 3.81 -5.82 -8.35
N GLU A 131 2.71 -6.49 -8.04
CA GLU A 131 2.43 -7.11 -6.74
C GLU A 131 1.59 -8.37 -6.97
N ASN A 132 1.92 -9.46 -6.29
CA ASN A 132 1.19 -10.73 -6.38
C ASN A 132 1.00 -11.25 -7.83
N GLY A 133 2.00 -11.07 -8.67
CA GLY A 133 1.96 -11.50 -10.07
C GLY A 133 1.16 -10.60 -11.02
N SER A 134 0.59 -9.52 -10.53
CA SER A 134 -0.18 -8.55 -11.33
C SER A 134 0.56 -7.25 -11.51
N LEU A 135 0.42 -6.64 -12.69
CA LEU A 135 1.00 -5.34 -13.02
C LEU A 135 -0.09 -4.29 -13.15
N GLU A 136 0.03 -3.22 -12.38
CA GLU A 136 -0.80 -2.02 -12.49
C GLU A 136 0.02 -0.88 -13.09
N ARG A 137 -0.51 -0.21 -14.12
CA ARG A 137 0.19 0.83 -14.87
C ARG A 137 -0.40 2.21 -14.63
N GLY A 138 0.41 3.24 -14.87
CA GLY A 138 -0.08 4.62 -14.92
C GLY A 138 -0.09 5.34 -13.57
N PHE A 139 0.89 5.05 -12.71
CA PHE A 139 1.06 5.81 -11.46
C PHE A 139 1.64 7.20 -11.74
N SER A 140 1.06 8.19 -11.07
CA SER A 140 1.69 9.51 -10.88
C SER A 140 2.58 9.48 -9.63
N ARG A 141 3.36 10.54 -9.44
CA ARG A 141 4.12 10.72 -8.19
C ARG A 141 3.21 10.58 -6.95
N ASP A 142 2.07 11.26 -6.97
CA ASP A 142 1.14 11.29 -5.82
C ASP A 142 0.43 9.96 -5.60
N SER A 143 -0.02 9.29 -6.66
CA SER A 143 -0.65 7.97 -6.53
C SER A 143 0.34 6.89 -6.11
N LEU A 144 1.59 6.98 -6.58
CA LEU A 144 2.68 6.11 -6.12
C LEU A 144 2.96 6.30 -4.63
N LYS A 145 3.06 7.56 -4.18
CA LYS A 145 3.25 7.88 -2.76
C LYS A 145 2.14 7.32 -1.90
N LYS A 146 0.90 7.52 -2.30
CA LYS A 146 -0.27 6.99 -1.59
C LYS A 146 -0.20 5.47 -1.47
N TYR A 147 0.05 4.79 -2.59
CA TYR A 147 0.17 3.32 -2.62
C TYR A 147 1.26 2.82 -1.66
N LEU A 148 2.47 3.40 -1.74
CA LEU A 148 3.59 2.97 -0.91
C LEU A 148 3.35 3.25 0.58
N ARG A 149 2.75 4.39 0.92
CA ARG A 149 2.41 4.69 2.32
C ARG A 149 1.40 3.69 2.88
N GLU A 150 0.35 3.38 2.15
CA GLU A 150 -0.66 2.39 2.56
C GLU A 150 -0.05 1.01 2.78
N LYS A 151 0.90 0.60 1.96
CA LYS A 151 1.55 -0.72 2.03
C LYS A 151 2.67 -0.82 3.06
N LEU A 152 3.46 0.23 3.23
CA LEU A 152 4.70 0.20 4.03
C LEU A 152 4.56 0.87 5.40
N ILE A 153 3.60 1.78 5.55
CA ILE A 153 3.32 2.48 6.80
C ILE A 153 1.84 2.28 7.14
N PRO A 154 1.43 1.09 7.57
CA PRO A 154 0.04 0.87 7.93
C PRO A 154 -0.35 1.79 9.09
N GLU A 155 -1.47 2.49 8.95
CA GLU A 155 -2.03 3.27 10.03
C GLU A 155 -2.32 2.34 11.23
N LYS A 156 -1.90 2.78 12.42
CA LYS A 156 -2.31 2.08 13.64
C LYS A 156 -3.83 2.07 13.66
N PRO A 157 -4.48 0.90 13.90
CA PRO A 157 -5.92 0.86 14.01
C PRO A 157 -6.33 1.92 15.03
N GLN A 158 -7.16 2.88 14.60
CA GLN A 158 -7.76 3.85 15.51
C GLN A 158 -8.43 3.04 16.61
N LYS A 159 -7.94 3.21 17.86
CA LYS A 159 -8.67 2.69 19.01
C LYS A 159 -10.05 3.35 18.93
N TYR A 160 -11.06 2.56 18.59
CA TYR A 160 -12.44 2.97 18.74
C TYR A 160 -12.58 3.49 20.15
N THR A 161 -12.61 4.79 20.32
CA THR A 161 -13.10 5.40 21.54
C THR A 161 -14.57 5.04 21.57
N ARG A 162 -14.87 4.04 22.40
CA ARG A 162 -16.22 3.62 22.69
C ARG A 162 -16.99 4.89 23.07
N SER A 163 -17.76 5.42 22.14
CA SER A 163 -18.68 6.50 22.40
C SER A 163 -19.55 6.04 23.57
N GLN A 164 -19.50 6.78 24.68
CA GLN A 164 -20.38 6.55 25.80
C GLN A 164 -21.81 6.53 25.29
N PRO A 165 -22.63 5.56 25.70
CA PRO A 165 -24.04 5.57 25.35
C PRO A 165 -24.67 6.88 25.87
N PRO A 166 -25.64 7.46 25.14
CA PRO A 166 -26.28 8.68 25.57
C PRO A 166 -26.91 8.47 26.97
N ALA A 167 -26.65 9.40 27.88
CA ALA A 167 -27.19 9.37 29.21
C ALA A 167 -28.71 9.25 29.14
N GLU A 168 -29.26 8.18 29.71
CA GLU A 168 -30.70 7.99 29.89
C GLU A 168 -31.25 9.18 30.67
N LYS A 169 -32.13 9.96 30.05
CA LYS A 169 -32.94 10.95 30.73
C LYS A 169 -33.87 10.21 31.68
N LYS A 170 -33.60 10.28 32.97
CA LYS A 170 -34.51 9.87 34.02
C LYS A 170 -35.77 10.69 33.91
N HIS A 171 -36.83 10.11 33.40
CA HIS A 171 -38.19 10.64 33.59
C HIS A 171 -38.54 10.53 35.06
N SER A 172 -38.63 11.66 35.73
CA SER A 172 -39.16 11.75 37.06
C SER A 172 -40.69 11.50 36.99
N LEU A 173 -41.10 10.37 37.55
CA LEU A 173 -42.48 10.08 37.85
C LEU A 173 -42.92 10.99 38.99
N PHE A 174 -43.68 11.99 38.64
CA PHE A 174 -44.35 12.83 39.63
C PHE A 174 -45.65 12.14 40.04
N THR A 175 -45.65 11.59 41.25
CA THR A 175 -46.84 11.12 41.93
C THR A 175 -47.67 12.33 42.39
N SER A 176 -48.94 12.42 41.99
CA SER A 176 -49.90 13.18 42.70
C SER A 176 -51.11 12.33 43.03
N LYS A 177 -51.44 12.47 44.26
CA LYS A 177 -52.29 11.72 45.14
C LYS A 177 -53.73 12.21 45.04
N LYS A 178 -54.71 11.24 45.14
CA LYS A 178 -56.04 11.36 45.78
C LYS A 178 -57.13 12.29 45.21
N ARG A 179 -58.25 11.72 44.83
CA ARG A 179 -59.46 11.85 45.59
C ARG A 179 -60.51 10.83 45.15
N LYS A 180 -61.16 10.28 46.21
CA LYS A 180 -62.36 9.47 46.26
C LYS A 180 -63.55 10.26 45.70
N ASP A 181 -64.55 9.57 45.14
CA ASP A 181 -65.87 9.32 45.72
C ASP A 181 -66.83 8.78 44.68
N THR A 182 -67.38 7.68 45.08
CA THR A 182 -68.81 7.26 45.18
C THR A 182 -69.59 7.13 43.85
N ALA A 183 -69.98 5.93 43.69
CA ALA A 183 -71.33 5.34 43.82
C ALA A 183 -72.16 5.22 42.54
N GLU A 184 -72.69 4.02 42.45
CA GLU A 184 -74.05 3.62 42.01
C GLU A 184 -74.29 3.61 40.50
N GLU A 185 -74.52 2.49 40.02
CA GLU A 185 -75.61 1.53 39.99
C GLU A 185 -76.29 1.44 38.63
N VAL A 186 -76.60 0.27 38.32
CA VAL A 186 -77.79 -0.26 37.65
C VAL A 186 -77.71 -0.54 36.14
N SER A 187 -77.60 -1.79 35.90
CA SER A 187 -78.63 -2.67 35.36
C SER A 187 -78.86 -2.66 33.84
N SER A 188 -78.69 -3.81 33.41
CA SER A 188 -79.60 -4.66 32.56
C SER A 188 -79.68 -4.33 31.06
N VAL A 189 -79.53 -5.34 30.39
CA VAL A 189 -80.39 -6.26 29.69
C VAL A 189 -80.40 -6.16 28.16
N GLU A 190 -80.12 -7.28 27.65
CA GLU A 190 -80.73 -8.03 26.51
C GLU A 190 -80.44 -7.60 25.06
N LYS A 191 -79.96 -8.57 24.42
CA LYS A 191 -80.50 -9.49 23.37
C LYS A 191 -80.30 -9.06 21.91
N ASN A 192 -79.85 -10.10 21.28
CA ASN A 192 -80.20 -10.61 19.94
C ASN A 192 -79.79 -9.78 18.67
N ASN A 193 -79.08 -10.29 17.81
CA ASN A 193 -79.20 -11.38 16.85
C ASN A 193 -77.83 -11.68 16.28
#